data_80baee9671315316aa1de8e4bc66e38c
#
_entry.id   80baee9671315316aa1de8e4bc66e38c
#
_cell.length_a   1.000
_cell.length_b   1.000
_cell.length_c   1.000
_cell.angle_alpha   90.00
_cell.angle_beta   90.00
_cell.angle_gamma   90.00
#
_symmetry.space_group_name_H-M   'P 1'
#
loop_
_entity.id
_entity.type
_entity.pdbx_description
1 polymer ?
#
loop_
_entity_poly.entity_id
_entity_poly.type
_entity_poly.pdbx_seq_one_letter_code
_entity_poly.pdbx_strand_id
1 'polypeptide(L)'
;DLLLAVGGGSVCDYAKAVAVSVHCPDDPWETYFVRFEEPTCPIVPVGCVLTIAGTGSEMNAGAVITNTETHQKIGHVFASEDVMPRFSILDPTYTLTLPHDQMAAGIYDIFNHICEQYFSGEDDSTSDYLSEGLMRSLLCSSRAANRDPQDYEARSNIMWTATWALNTLVSRGKSTDWMVH
;
A
#
# COMPACT_ATOMS: atom_id res chain seq x y z
N ASP A 1 21.47 9.62 5.23
CA ASP A 1 20.38 9.32 6.19
C ASP A 1 19.36 8.41 5.54
N LEU A 2 18.60 7.68 6.35
CA LEU A 2 17.54 6.75 5.94
C LEU A 2 16.41 6.81 6.97
N LEU A 3 15.17 6.84 6.53
CA LEU A 3 14.00 6.59 7.37
C LEU A 3 13.63 5.11 7.29
N LEU A 4 13.55 4.43 8.43
CA LEU A 4 13.12 3.04 8.49
C LEU A 4 11.72 2.96 9.09
N ALA A 5 10.74 2.59 8.25
CA ALA A 5 9.37 2.34 8.65
C ALA A 5 9.22 0.89 9.13
N VAL A 6 8.97 0.68 10.42
CA VAL A 6 8.69 -0.65 10.99
C VAL A 6 7.23 -0.67 11.42
N GLY A 7 6.35 -1.27 10.62
CA GLY A 7 4.92 -1.24 10.90
C GLY A 7 4.04 -1.63 9.71
N GLY A 8 2.79 -1.24 9.77
CA GLY A 8 1.82 -1.39 8.68
C GLY A 8 1.82 -0.21 7.72
N GLY A 9 0.82 -0.17 6.82
CA GLY A 9 0.68 0.86 5.79
C GLY A 9 0.75 2.30 6.31
N SER A 10 0.07 2.60 7.42
CA SER A 10 0.10 3.96 8.00
C SER A 10 1.50 4.40 8.44
N VAL A 11 2.36 3.47 8.88
CA VAL A 11 3.74 3.78 9.24
C VAL A 11 4.59 3.99 7.98
N CYS A 12 4.37 3.18 6.95
CA CYS A 12 5.03 3.34 5.65
C CYS A 12 4.64 4.68 5.00
N ASP A 13 3.34 5.01 5.00
CA ASP A 13 2.82 6.28 4.47
C ASP A 13 3.39 7.48 5.22
N TYR A 14 3.42 7.40 6.56
CA TYR A 14 3.98 8.46 7.39
C TYR A 14 5.47 8.66 7.11
N ALA A 15 6.23 7.59 6.99
CA ALA A 15 7.66 7.68 6.66
C ALA A 15 7.89 8.33 5.29
N LYS A 16 7.07 7.98 4.27
CA LYS A 16 7.12 8.62 2.95
C LYS A 16 6.74 10.10 3.02
N ALA A 17 5.68 10.44 3.76
CA ALA A 17 5.28 11.83 3.97
C ALA A 17 6.38 12.64 4.66
N VAL A 18 7.01 12.11 5.71
CA VAL A 18 8.16 12.75 6.36
C VAL A 18 9.32 12.90 5.37
N ALA A 19 9.61 11.86 4.57
CA ALA A 19 10.72 11.85 3.61
C ALA A 19 10.65 12.99 2.59
N VAL A 20 9.45 13.29 2.08
CA VAL A 20 9.23 14.42 1.14
C VAL A 20 9.20 15.76 1.85
N SER A 21 8.87 15.77 3.15
CA SER A 21 8.65 17.00 3.92
C SER A 21 9.92 17.61 4.51
N VAL A 22 10.94 16.80 4.78
CA VAL A 22 12.17 17.22 5.50
C VAL A 22 12.83 18.46 4.89
N HIS A 23 12.84 18.55 3.59
CA HIS A 23 13.47 19.65 2.86
C HIS A 23 12.45 20.58 2.15
N CYS A 24 11.15 20.40 2.41
CA CYS A 24 10.12 21.28 1.87
C CYS A 24 10.24 22.66 2.50
N PRO A 25 10.34 23.74 1.71
CA PRO A 25 10.49 25.11 2.25
C PRO A 25 9.17 25.68 2.80
N ASP A 26 8.05 25.14 2.35
CA ASP A 26 6.69 25.58 2.69
C ASP A 26 6.03 24.57 3.63
N ASP A 27 4.75 24.80 3.99
CA ASP A 27 3.95 23.84 4.73
C ASP A 27 3.76 22.55 3.90
N PRO A 28 4.31 21.39 4.33
CA PRO A 28 4.21 20.15 3.56
C PRO A 28 2.79 19.63 3.40
N TRP A 29 1.91 19.87 4.37
CA TRP A 29 0.51 19.46 4.26
C TRP A 29 -0.19 20.22 3.12
N GLU A 30 -0.06 21.54 3.11
CA GLU A 30 -0.62 22.38 2.05
C GLU A 30 -0.01 22.03 0.68
N THR A 31 1.31 21.83 0.64
CA THR A 31 2.03 21.58 -0.62
C THR A 31 1.66 20.22 -1.21
N TYR A 32 1.79 19.15 -0.42
CA TYR A 32 1.73 17.80 -0.96
C TYR A 32 0.34 17.15 -0.84
N PHE A 33 -0.49 17.54 0.14
CA PHE A 33 -1.76 16.88 0.39
C PHE A 33 -2.99 17.76 0.08
N VAL A 34 -2.82 19.08 -0.06
CA VAL A 34 -3.90 19.98 -0.49
C VAL A 34 -3.74 20.40 -1.93
N ARG A 35 -2.55 20.86 -2.33
CA ARG A 35 -2.27 21.30 -3.70
C ARG A 35 -1.75 20.19 -4.62
N PHE A 36 -1.43 19.01 -4.10
CA PHE A 36 -0.91 17.85 -4.84
C PHE A 36 0.34 18.18 -5.68
N GLU A 37 1.23 19.01 -5.16
CA GLU A 37 2.48 19.35 -5.83
C GLU A 37 3.50 18.23 -5.72
N GLU A 38 4.35 18.08 -6.74
CA GLU A 38 5.46 17.13 -6.72
C GLU A 38 6.65 17.66 -5.94
N PRO A 39 7.42 16.81 -5.23
CA PRO A 39 8.61 17.23 -4.51
C PRO A 39 9.68 17.77 -5.46
N THR A 40 10.14 18.98 -5.21
CA THR A 40 11.24 19.62 -5.94
C THR A 40 12.56 19.63 -5.16
N CYS A 41 12.50 19.24 -3.89
CA CYS A 41 13.63 19.12 -2.98
C CYS A 41 14.12 17.68 -2.86
N PRO A 42 15.34 17.45 -2.35
CA PRO A 42 15.84 16.09 -2.09
C PRO A 42 14.92 15.32 -1.15
N ILE A 43 14.62 14.08 -1.51
CA ILE A 43 13.78 13.16 -0.73
C ILE A 43 14.69 12.25 0.11
N VAL A 44 14.38 12.13 1.40
CA VAL A 44 15.11 11.22 2.27
C VAL A 44 14.74 9.77 1.92
N PRO A 45 15.71 8.88 1.66
CA PRO A 45 15.40 7.47 1.36
C PRO A 45 14.59 6.79 2.46
N VAL A 46 13.62 5.96 2.07
CA VAL A 46 12.79 5.16 2.99
C VAL A 46 13.11 3.68 2.82
N GLY A 47 13.18 2.94 3.91
CA GLY A 47 13.13 1.48 3.95
C GLY A 47 11.94 1.02 4.78
N CYS A 48 11.37 -0.15 4.47
CA CYS A 48 10.23 -0.69 5.20
C CYS A 48 10.51 -2.07 5.78
N VAL A 49 9.94 -2.33 6.96
CA VAL A 49 9.78 -3.66 7.57
C VAL A 49 8.29 -3.84 7.84
N LEU A 50 7.62 -4.64 7.01
CA LEU A 50 6.17 -4.74 7.04
C LEU A 50 5.67 -5.68 8.14
N THR A 51 4.72 -5.22 8.95
CA THR A 51 4.15 -6.03 10.05
C THR A 51 2.68 -6.38 9.86
N ILE A 52 2.02 -5.80 8.87
CA ILE A 52 0.65 -6.13 8.46
C ILE A 52 0.52 -5.98 6.94
N ALA A 53 -0.11 -6.94 6.29
CA ALA A 53 -0.41 -6.91 4.87
C ALA A 53 -1.77 -6.24 4.61
N GLY A 54 -1.83 -5.34 3.64
CA GLY A 54 -3.04 -4.63 3.22
C GLY A 54 -2.74 -3.62 2.12
N THR A 55 -2.16 -2.50 2.48
CA THR A 55 -2.06 -1.30 1.66
C THR A 55 -1.05 -1.34 0.49
N GLY A 56 -0.12 -2.30 0.45
CA GLY A 56 0.96 -2.32 -0.55
C GLY A 56 1.90 -1.10 -0.49
N SER A 57 1.84 -0.29 0.57
CA SER A 57 2.59 0.96 0.71
C SER A 57 4.11 0.77 0.69
N GLU A 58 4.57 -0.42 0.99
CA GLU A 58 5.98 -0.82 0.97
C GLU A 58 6.57 -0.91 -0.44
N MET A 59 5.75 -0.88 -1.49
CA MET A 59 6.21 -0.98 -2.89
C MET A 59 5.44 -0.03 -3.83
N ASN A 60 5.03 1.14 -3.32
CA ASN A 60 4.45 2.19 -4.15
C ASN A 60 4.86 3.58 -3.67
N ALA A 61 4.60 4.59 -4.47
CA ALA A 61 4.88 6.00 -4.16
C ALA A 61 3.66 6.74 -3.55
N GLY A 62 2.63 6.03 -3.13
CA GLY A 62 1.46 6.64 -2.50
C GLY A 62 1.66 6.86 -0.99
N ALA A 63 1.07 7.90 -0.45
CA ALA A 63 0.96 8.13 0.98
C ALA A 63 -0.42 8.69 1.32
N VAL A 64 -1.10 8.08 2.30
CA VAL A 64 -2.40 8.51 2.78
C VAL A 64 -2.24 9.03 4.21
N ILE A 65 -2.46 10.33 4.40
CA ILE A 65 -2.23 11.01 5.68
C ILE A 65 -3.53 11.62 6.21
N THR A 66 -3.74 11.49 7.50
CA THR A 66 -4.85 12.12 8.20
C THR A 66 -4.36 13.36 8.95
N ASN A 67 -4.90 14.52 8.61
CA ASN A 67 -4.74 15.73 9.39
C ASN A 67 -5.73 15.69 10.54
N THR A 68 -5.22 15.61 11.77
CA THR A 68 -6.06 15.47 12.99
C THR A 68 -6.75 16.77 13.40
N GLU A 69 -6.28 17.92 12.93
CA GLU A 69 -6.87 19.22 13.22
C GLU A 69 -8.09 19.49 12.32
N THR A 70 -7.96 19.16 11.03
CA THR A 70 -9.03 19.36 10.04
C THR A 70 -9.91 18.14 9.82
N HIS A 71 -9.54 16.98 10.40
CA HIS A 71 -10.20 15.67 10.20
C HIS A 71 -10.26 15.22 8.74
N GLN A 72 -9.31 15.69 7.93
CA GLN A 72 -9.19 15.30 6.52
C GLN A 72 -8.21 14.15 6.37
N LYS A 73 -8.61 13.11 5.62
CA LYS A 73 -7.74 12.00 5.21
C LYS A 73 -7.52 12.12 3.70
N ILE A 74 -6.28 12.40 3.29
CA ILE A 74 -5.93 12.67 1.89
C ILE A 74 -4.84 11.71 1.47
N GLY A 75 -5.01 11.09 0.29
CA GLY A 75 -4.01 10.28 -0.39
C GLY A 75 -3.38 11.04 -1.54
N HIS A 76 -2.07 10.97 -1.65
CA HIS A 76 -1.31 11.45 -2.81
C HIS A 76 -0.42 10.33 -3.34
N VAL A 77 -0.50 10.08 -4.64
CA VAL A 77 0.42 9.18 -5.35
C VAL A 77 1.41 10.05 -6.10
N PHE A 78 2.63 10.11 -5.59
CA PHE A 78 3.69 10.92 -6.17
C PHE A 78 4.19 10.32 -7.49
N ALA A 79 4.51 11.18 -8.45
CA ALA A 79 5.10 10.75 -9.71
C ALA A 79 6.59 10.38 -9.57
N SER A 80 7.25 10.92 -8.54
CA SER A 80 8.66 10.61 -8.28
C SER A 80 8.85 9.21 -7.72
N GLU A 81 9.66 8.39 -8.40
CA GLU A 81 10.06 7.06 -7.91
C GLU A 81 10.93 7.13 -6.64
N ASP A 82 11.51 8.28 -6.33
CA ASP A 82 12.31 8.49 -5.12
C ASP A 82 11.48 8.44 -3.83
N VAL A 83 10.15 8.57 -3.93
CA VAL A 83 9.21 8.40 -2.81
C VAL A 83 9.01 6.92 -2.46
N MET A 84 9.18 6.02 -3.44
CA MET A 84 9.08 4.57 -3.17
C MET A 84 10.16 4.13 -2.19
N PRO A 85 9.83 3.20 -1.26
CA PRO A 85 10.84 2.59 -0.40
C PRO A 85 11.97 1.95 -1.23
N ARG A 86 13.23 2.21 -0.84
CA ARG A 86 14.42 1.65 -1.50
C ARG A 86 14.56 0.15 -1.30
N PHE A 87 14.01 -0.35 -0.21
CA PHE A 87 13.88 -1.77 0.07
C PHE A 87 12.72 -2.00 1.02
N SER A 88 12.18 -3.22 0.99
CA SER A 88 11.15 -3.65 1.92
C SER A 88 11.42 -5.07 2.40
N ILE A 89 11.36 -5.28 3.70
CA ILE A 89 11.47 -6.59 4.34
C ILE A 89 10.06 -7.13 4.55
N LEU A 90 9.75 -8.20 3.85
CA LEU A 90 8.47 -8.89 3.87
C LEU A 90 8.65 -10.25 4.55
N ASP A 91 8.62 -10.27 5.88
CA ASP A 91 8.67 -11.50 6.67
C ASP A 91 7.27 -11.83 7.19
N PRO A 92 6.63 -12.90 6.66
CA PRO A 92 5.28 -13.29 7.07
C PRO A 92 5.14 -13.59 8.55
N THR A 93 6.24 -13.94 9.24
CA THR A 93 6.22 -14.26 10.68
C THR A 93 5.79 -13.07 11.53
N TYR A 94 6.04 -11.83 11.06
CA TYR A 94 5.59 -10.62 11.76
C TYR A 94 4.06 -10.47 11.76
N THR A 95 3.36 -11.17 10.86
CA THR A 95 1.90 -11.13 10.80
C THR A 95 1.22 -12.21 11.65
N LEU A 96 1.96 -13.20 12.16
CA LEU A 96 1.39 -14.32 12.92
C LEU A 96 0.75 -13.92 14.25
N THR A 97 1.15 -12.76 14.79
CA THR A 97 0.61 -12.22 16.05
C THR A 97 -0.54 -11.23 15.84
N LEU A 98 -0.93 -10.96 14.59
CA LEU A 98 -2.05 -10.05 14.32
C LEU A 98 -3.37 -10.62 14.86
N PRO A 99 -4.19 -9.78 15.51
CA PRO A 99 -5.56 -10.13 15.81
C PRO A 99 -6.33 -10.54 14.55
N HIS A 100 -7.25 -11.51 14.69
CA HIS A 100 -8.04 -12.03 13.57
C HIS A 100 -8.73 -10.91 12.76
N ASP A 101 -9.32 -9.94 13.45
CA ASP A 101 -10.03 -8.82 12.81
C ASP A 101 -9.10 -7.94 11.97
N GLN A 102 -7.86 -7.74 12.42
CA GLN A 102 -6.86 -6.97 11.66
C GLN A 102 -6.40 -7.74 10.42
N MET A 103 -6.22 -9.05 10.53
CA MET A 103 -5.93 -9.90 9.38
C MET A 103 -7.08 -9.86 8.36
N ALA A 104 -8.32 -10.00 8.83
CA ALA A 104 -9.51 -9.97 7.98
C ALA A 104 -9.67 -8.61 7.29
N ALA A 105 -9.47 -7.51 8.00
CA ALA A 105 -9.50 -6.17 7.44
C ALA A 105 -8.44 -5.98 6.35
N GLY A 106 -7.19 -6.44 6.59
CA GLY A 106 -6.13 -6.40 5.59
C GLY A 106 -6.45 -7.22 4.33
N ILE A 107 -7.01 -8.43 4.49
CA ILE A 107 -7.44 -9.25 3.36
C ILE A 107 -8.54 -8.56 2.56
N TYR A 108 -9.50 -7.94 3.24
CA TYR A 108 -10.58 -7.20 2.58
C TYR A 108 -10.05 -5.98 1.82
N ASP A 109 -9.11 -5.25 2.41
CA ASP A 109 -8.42 -4.12 1.80
C ASP A 109 -7.69 -4.53 0.50
N ILE A 110 -6.91 -5.61 0.56
CA ILE A 110 -6.22 -6.17 -0.62
C ILE A 110 -7.23 -6.52 -1.72
N PHE A 111 -8.34 -7.17 -1.35
CA PHE A 111 -9.37 -7.56 -2.32
C PHE A 111 -10.00 -6.34 -2.98
N ASN A 112 -10.30 -5.30 -2.20
CA ASN A 112 -10.83 -4.05 -2.71
C ASN A 112 -9.87 -3.34 -3.65
N HIS A 113 -8.59 -3.26 -3.31
CA HIS A 113 -7.57 -2.70 -4.19
C HIS A 113 -7.57 -3.36 -5.58
N ILE A 114 -7.66 -4.70 -5.60
CA ILE A 114 -7.71 -5.44 -6.87
C ILE A 114 -9.02 -5.18 -7.61
N CYS A 115 -10.16 -5.23 -6.93
CA CYS A 115 -11.46 -5.04 -7.54
C CYS A 115 -11.63 -3.64 -8.13
N GLU A 116 -11.19 -2.60 -7.43
CA GLU A 116 -11.30 -1.22 -7.92
C GLU A 116 -10.52 -1.01 -9.22
N GLN A 117 -9.35 -1.62 -9.32
CA GLN A 117 -8.55 -1.59 -10.55
C GLN A 117 -9.14 -2.50 -11.63
N TYR A 118 -9.60 -3.71 -11.26
CA TYR A 118 -10.23 -4.66 -12.18
C TYR A 118 -11.47 -4.11 -12.87
N PHE A 119 -12.37 -3.47 -12.11
CA PHE A 119 -13.60 -2.90 -12.65
C PHE A 119 -13.43 -1.52 -13.29
N SER A 120 -12.24 -0.96 -13.32
CA SER A 120 -11.94 0.27 -14.01
C SER A 120 -11.57 0.01 -15.48
N GLY A 121 -12.19 0.73 -16.43
CA GLY A 121 -11.97 0.55 -17.86
C GLY A 121 -12.99 -0.36 -18.53
N GLU A 122 -12.90 -0.50 -19.85
CA GLU A 122 -13.91 -1.15 -20.69
C GLU A 122 -13.41 -2.44 -21.36
N ASP A 123 -12.10 -2.72 -21.34
CA ASP A 123 -11.51 -3.79 -22.12
C ASP A 123 -10.92 -4.91 -21.24
N ASP A 124 -11.11 -6.15 -21.68
CA ASP A 124 -10.35 -7.30 -21.18
C ASP A 124 -8.87 -7.14 -21.53
N SER A 125 -8.02 -7.13 -20.52
CA SER A 125 -6.60 -6.92 -20.70
C SER A 125 -5.78 -7.95 -19.92
N THR A 126 -4.48 -8.00 -20.21
CA THR A 126 -3.56 -8.80 -19.41
C THR A 126 -3.61 -8.45 -17.93
N SER A 127 -3.85 -7.17 -17.60
CA SER A 127 -4.01 -6.71 -16.21
C SER A 127 -5.24 -7.34 -15.54
N ASP A 128 -6.33 -7.59 -16.27
CA ASP A 128 -7.51 -8.28 -15.75
C ASP A 128 -7.21 -9.73 -15.38
N TYR A 129 -6.53 -10.47 -16.24
CA TYR A 129 -6.14 -11.86 -15.95
C TYR A 129 -5.17 -11.95 -14.76
N LEU A 130 -4.25 -10.97 -14.61
CA LEU A 130 -3.38 -10.89 -13.44
C LEU A 130 -4.19 -10.61 -12.17
N SER A 131 -5.15 -9.70 -12.25
CA SER A 131 -6.07 -9.37 -11.14
C SER A 131 -6.88 -10.58 -10.71
N GLU A 132 -7.45 -11.33 -11.66
CA GLU A 132 -8.18 -12.58 -11.36
C GLU A 132 -7.27 -13.62 -10.68
N GLY A 133 -6.03 -13.76 -11.15
CA GLY A 133 -5.04 -14.64 -10.54
C GLY A 133 -4.74 -14.25 -9.09
N LEU A 134 -4.55 -12.96 -8.82
CA LEU A 134 -4.31 -12.43 -7.48
C LEU A 134 -5.53 -12.62 -6.58
N MET A 135 -6.76 -12.35 -7.07
CA MET A 135 -7.98 -12.59 -6.30
C MET A 135 -8.16 -14.07 -5.94
N ARG A 136 -7.87 -14.99 -6.86
CA ARG A 136 -7.92 -16.45 -6.60
C ARG A 136 -6.89 -16.85 -5.54
N SER A 137 -5.64 -16.38 -5.65
CA SER A 137 -4.59 -16.61 -4.66
C SER A 137 -5.00 -16.10 -3.29
N LEU A 138 -5.51 -14.88 -3.22
CA LEU A 138 -5.96 -14.27 -1.97
C LEU A 138 -7.10 -15.07 -1.31
N LEU A 139 -8.12 -15.49 -2.08
CA LEU A 139 -9.24 -16.28 -1.57
C LEU A 139 -8.81 -17.65 -1.05
N CYS A 140 -7.87 -18.30 -1.72
CA CYS A 140 -7.33 -19.59 -1.25
C CYS A 140 -6.54 -19.41 0.05
N SER A 141 -5.63 -18.43 0.08
CA SER A 141 -4.74 -18.18 1.22
C SER A 141 -5.51 -17.64 2.42
N SER A 142 -6.52 -16.78 2.22
CA SER A 142 -7.36 -16.26 3.30
C SER A 142 -8.15 -17.37 3.98
N ARG A 143 -8.68 -18.33 3.22
CA ARG A 143 -9.38 -19.51 3.77
C ARG A 143 -8.43 -20.42 4.56
N ALA A 144 -7.19 -20.57 4.12
CA ALA A 144 -6.18 -21.34 4.84
C ALA A 144 -5.78 -20.62 6.14
N ALA A 145 -5.44 -19.33 6.09
CA ALA A 145 -5.11 -18.53 7.27
C ALA A 145 -6.26 -18.40 8.28
N ASN A 146 -7.52 -18.45 7.83
CA ASN A 146 -8.67 -18.47 8.72
C ASN A 146 -8.84 -19.81 9.45
N ARG A 147 -8.45 -20.93 8.84
CA ARG A 147 -8.46 -22.26 9.48
C ARG A 147 -7.27 -22.44 10.41
N ASP A 148 -6.11 -21.99 10.00
CA ASP A 148 -4.88 -22.00 10.80
C ASP A 148 -4.19 -20.63 10.71
N PRO A 149 -4.35 -19.79 11.73
CA PRO A 149 -3.69 -18.47 11.79
C PRO A 149 -2.17 -18.51 11.81
N GLN A 150 -1.57 -19.68 12.08
CA GLN A 150 -0.13 -19.88 12.10
C GLN A 150 0.42 -20.48 10.79
N ASP A 151 -0.43 -20.69 9.79
CA ASP A 151 -0.03 -21.18 8.46
C ASP A 151 0.88 -20.15 7.77
N TYR A 152 2.18 -20.41 7.80
CA TYR A 152 3.21 -19.54 7.22
C TYR A 152 3.00 -19.32 5.72
N GLU A 153 2.67 -20.41 4.99
CA GLU A 153 2.49 -20.34 3.53
C GLU A 153 1.28 -19.44 3.17
N ALA A 154 0.19 -19.59 3.92
CA ALA A 154 -0.97 -18.73 3.74
C ALA A 154 -0.67 -17.26 4.03
N ARG A 155 0.05 -16.96 5.12
CA ARG A 155 0.47 -15.60 5.48
C ARG A 155 1.43 -15.01 4.45
N SER A 156 2.35 -15.82 3.94
CA SER A 156 3.29 -15.42 2.88
C SER A 156 2.56 -15.02 1.61
N ASN A 157 1.62 -15.85 1.17
CA ASN A 157 0.84 -15.57 -0.03
C ASN A 157 -0.07 -14.35 0.11
N ILE A 158 -0.68 -14.13 1.29
CA ILE A 158 -1.46 -12.90 1.57
C ILE A 158 -0.56 -11.67 1.47
N MET A 159 0.60 -11.69 2.14
CA MET A 159 1.55 -10.58 2.15
C MET A 159 2.05 -10.27 0.74
N TRP A 160 2.43 -11.29 -0.03
CA TRP A 160 2.89 -11.11 -1.40
C TRP A 160 1.78 -10.59 -2.33
N THR A 161 0.55 -11.10 -2.18
CA THR A 161 -0.60 -10.60 -2.94
C THR A 161 -0.89 -9.13 -2.63
N ALA A 162 -0.77 -8.70 -1.36
CA ALA A 162 -0.95 -7.30 -0.97
C ALA A 162 0.00 -6.37 -1.73
N THR A 163 1.27 -6.74 -1.83
CA THR A 163 2.28 -5.98 -2.57
C THR A 163 1.89 -5.84 -4.04
N TRP A 164 1.53 -6.95 -4.71
CA TRP A 164 1.15 -6.93 -6.13
C TRP A 164 -0.18 -6.23 -6.40
N ALA A 165 -1.07 -6.20 -5.43
CA ALA A 165 -2.38 -5.55 -5.56
C ALA A 165 -2.26 -4.03 -5.76
N LEU A 166 -1.18 -3.38 -5.27
CA LEU A 166 -1.07 -1.92 -5.31
C LEU A 166 0.35 -1.40 -5.64
N ASN A 167 1.17 -2.20 -6.32
CA ASN A 167 2.48 -1.77 -6.80
C ASN A 167 2.48 -1.29 -8.27
N THR A 168 1.33 -0.87 -8.77
CA THR A 168 1.08 -0.43 -10.15
C THR A 168 1.03 -1.54 -11.22
N LEU A 169 1.26 -2.80 -10.87
CA LEU A 169 1.23 -3.89 -11.87
C LEU A 169 -0.16 -4.02 -12.51
N VAL A 170 -1.19 -4.21 -11.69
CA VAL A 170 -2.57 -4.47 -12.18
C VAL A 170 -3.31 -3.21 -12.62
N SER A 171 -2.75 -2.02 -12.35
CA SER A 171 -3.31 -0.74 -12.81
C SER A 171 -2.82 -0.32 -14.19
N ARG A 172 -1.90 -1.05 -14.80
CA ARG A 172 -1.38 -0.69 -16.14
C ARG A 172 -2.50 -0.76 -17.18
N GLY A 173 -2.71 0.35 -17.88
CA GLY A 173 -3.80 0.51 -18.84
C GLY A 173 -5.17 0.77 -18.20
N LYS A 174 -5.23 0.98 -16.90
CA LYS A 174 -6.44 1.28 -16.14
C LYS A 174 -6.48 2.73 -15.67
N SER A 175 -7.69 3.23 -15.46
CA SER A 175 -7.94 4.57 -14.90
C SER A 175 -8.87 4.42 -13.71
N THR A 176 -8.30 4.31 -12.53
CA THR A 176 -9.03 4.08 -11.27
C THR A 176 -9.29 5.42 -10.56
N ASP A 177 -10.50 5.64 -10.10
CA ASP A 177 -10.91 6.84 -9.37
C ASP A 177 -10.85 6.69 -7.84
N TRP A 178 -10.61 5.48 -7.36
CA TRP A 178 -10.49 5.14 -5.93
C TRP A 178 -11.72 5.52 -5.09
N MET A 179 -12.92 5.44 -5.67
CA MET A 179 -14.16 5.84 -5.00
C MET A 179 -14.56 4.94 -3.84
N VAL A 180 -14.07 3.71 -3.80
CA VAL A 180 -14.38 2.76 -2.71
C VAL A 180 -13.45 2.98 -1.50
N HIS A 181 -12.31 3.58 -1.71
CA HIS A 181 -11.33 3.95 -0.69
C HIS A 181 -11.50 5.39 -0.25
#